data_c56c22dd671496acf456d5ab86429099
#
_entry.id   c56c22dd671496acf456d5ab86429099
#
_cell.length_a   1.000
_cell.length_b   1.000
_cell.length_c   1.000
_cell.angle_alpha   90.00
_cell.angle_beta   90.00
_cell.angle_gamma   90.00
#
_symmetry.space_group_name_H-M   'P 1'
#
loop_
_entity.id
_entity.type
_entity.pdbx_description
1 polymer ?
#
loop_
_entity_poly.entity_id
_entity_poly.type
_entity_poly.pdbx_seq_one_letter_code
_entity_poly.pdbx_strand_id
1 'polypeptide(L)'
;MAGVSTQSSWRSFRVVRRETLSKGVTGFTLFPTDAGPVTPYLPGQGVSVRATVPEAGFLTSHPFALTHASSPEDNTLTFAVEKIPGDTTSEGRLCRYLTEEVHTGAVIEVSAPTGEFTIDTKETMPVVFLADRLGIAPVFTMVDALAIENPGRSVTVLYSTVDGEHFPFEAPLRHVVSRLPDGKLGVFFSKPLDTDEERVHYDVEGEIDVPRQKDLAFVDDADYFVAGPAEFVRKTTEQLIGLGVIHSRIHAQAIECGSAR
;
A
#
# COMPACT_ATOMS: atom_id res chain seq x y z
N MET A 1 23.11 -31.09 -3.94
CA MET A 1 22.49 -29.79 -3.55
C MET A 1 21.03 -29.87 -3.91
N ALA A 2 20.16 -30.12 -2.93
CA ALA A 2 18.73 -30.23 -3.15
C ALA A 2 18.17 -28.81 -3.24
N GLY A 3 17.57 -28.49 -4.41
CA GLY A 3 16.86 -27.25 -4.59
C GLY A 3 15.66 -27.19 -3.64
N VAL A 4 15.68 -26.27 -2.70
CA VAL A 4 14.52 -25.95 -1.87
C VAL A 4 13.50 -25.30 -2.79
N SER A 5 12.52 -26.08 -3.26
CA SER A 5 11.29 -25.58 -3.84
C SER A 5 10.55 -24.85 -2.72
N THR A 6 10.58 -23.52 -2.72
CA THR A 6 9.70 -22.70 -1.90
C THR A 6 8.28 -22.81 -2.45
N GLN A 7 7.61 -23.95 -2.17
CA GLN A 7 6.15 -23.96 -2.25
C GLN A 7 5.66 -22.98 -1.19
N SER A 8 5.10 -21.85 -1.62
CA SER A 8 4.39 -20.94 -0.72
C SER A 8 3.31 -21.75 0.00
N SER A 9 3.52 -21.99 1.28
CA SER A 9 2.54 -22.70 2.10
C SER A 9 1.31 -21.79 2.25
N TRP A 10 0.20 -22.20 1.66
CA TRP A 10 -1.08 -21.54 1.81
C TRP A 10 -1.69 -21.92 3.16
N ARG A 11 -2.19 -20.94 3.88
CA ARG A 11 -2.81 -21.10 5.18
C ARG A 11 -4.22 -20.51 5.16
N SER A 12 -5.16 -21.17 5.81
CA SER A 12 -6.54 -20.70 5.90
C SER A 12 -6.69 -19.63 6.98
N PHE A 13 -7.35 -18.54 6.62
CA PHE A 13 -7.67 -17.44 7.51
C PHE A 13 -9.17 -17.13 7.47
N ARG A 14 -9.73 -16.78 8.61
CA ARG A 14 -11.10 -16.28 8.73
C ARG A 14 -11.10 -14.76 8.67
N VAL A 15 -11.97 -14.19 7.87
CA VAL A 15 -12.26 -12.75 7.88
C VAL A 15 -12.97 -12.41 9.20
N VAL A 16 -12.31 -11.71 10.08
CA VAL A 16 -12.87 -11.27 11.38
C VAL A 16 -13.42 -9.86 11.33
N ARG A 17 -12.90 -9.02 10.43
CA ARG A 17 -13.41 -7.68 10.16
C ARG A 17 -13.32 -7.37 8.67
N ARG A 18 -14.35 -6.70 8.19
CA ARG A 18 -14.44 -6.12 6.85
C ARG A 18 -14.97 -4.70 6.99
N GLU A 19 -14.30 -3.75 6.38
CA GLU A 19 -14.67 -2.34 6.47
C GLU A 19 -14.45 -1.60 5.13
N THR A 20 -15.20 -0.55 4.90
CA THR A 20 -14.95 0.37 3.78
C THR A 20 -13.92 1.39 4.23
N LEU A 21 -12.75 1.42 3.57
CA LEU A 21 -11.67 2.37 3.88
C LEU A 21 -11.83 3.67 3.11
N SER A 22 -12.31 3.57 1.88
CA SER A 22 -12.67 4.69 1.01
C SER A 22 -13.55 4.17 -0.12
N LYS A 23 -13.99 5.03 -1.00
CA LYS A 23 -14.77 4.63 -2.18
C LYS A 23 -13.98 3.67 -3.06
N GLY A 24 -14.52 2.49 -3.26
CA GLY A 24 -13.88 1.41 -4.03
C GLY A 24 -12.81 0.62 -3.29
N VAL A 25 -12.46 0.97 -2.05
CA VAL A 25 -11.43 0.26 -1.26
C VAL A 25 -12.04 -0.41 -0.03
N THR A 26 -11.83 -1.71 0.09
CA THR A 26 -12.28 -2.53 1.22
C THR A 26 -11.09 -3.07 2.00
N GLY A 27 -11.09 -2.87 3.30
CA GLY A 27 -10.14 -3.45 4.25
C GLY A 27 -10.62 -4.79 4.81
N PHE A 28 -9.68 -5.71 4.99
CA PHE A 28 -9.91 -7.04 5.56
C PHE A 28 -8.95 -7.28 6.71
N THR A 29 -9.48 -7.69 7.87
CA THR A 29 -8.69 -8.22 8.98
C THR A 29 -8.94 -9.71 9.08
N LEU A 30 -7.86 -10.47 9.12
CA LEU A 30 -7.85 -11.93 9.05
C LEU A 30 -7.27 -12.52 10.34
N PHE A 31 -7.87 -13.58 10.81
CA PHE A 31 -7.36 -14.40 11.92
C PHE A 31 -7.13 -15.85 11.44
N PRO A 32 -5.98 -16.47 11.79
CA PRO A 32 -5.69 -17.83 11.34
C PRO A 32 -6.70 -18.86 11.90
N THR A 33 -7.22 -19.75 11.05
CA THR A 33 -8.26 -20.72 11.46
C THR A 33 -7.74 -21.79 12.42
N ASP A 34 -6.43 -22.04 12.42
CA ASP A 34 -5.74 -22.98 13.31
C ASP A 34 -5.29 -22.33 14.63
N ALA A 35 -5.59 -21.04 14.83
CA ALA A 35 -5.20 -20.23 15.98
C ALA A 35 -3.66 -20.18 16.22
N GLY A 36 -2.83 -20.70 15.31
CA GLY A 36 -1.39 -20.60 15.39
C GLY A 36 -0.92 -19.16 15.13
N PRO A 37 0.31 -18.80 15.53
CA PRO A 37 0.83 -17.45 15.36
C PRO A 37 0.91 -17.07 13.88
N VAL A 38 0.64 -15.81 13.57
CA VAL A 38 0.93 -15.21 12.28
C VAL A 38 2.46 -15.06 12.14
N THR A 39 2.98 -15.38 10.96
CA THR A 39 4.40 -15.17 10.67
C THR A 39 4.71 -13.66 10.77
N PRO A 40 5.69 -13.25 11.58
CA PRO A 40 6.13 -11.85 11.62
C PRO A 40 6.54 -11.35 10.24
N TYR A 41 6.30 -10.09 9.96
CA TYR A 41 6.63 -9.48 8.68
C TYR A 41 7.17 -8.06 8.87
N LEU A 42 7.89 -7.60 7.84
CA LEU A 42 8.45 -6.25 7.80
C LEU A 42 7.44 -5.25 7.23
N PRO A 43 7.49 -3.99 7.64
CA PRO A 43 6.70 -2.91 7.06
C PRO A 43 6.90 -2.83 5.54
N GLY A 44 5.80 -2.80 4.79
CA GLY A 44 5.80 -2.79 3.34
C GLY A 44 5.66 -4.17 2.67
N GLN A 45 5.83 -5.27 3.41
CA GLN A 45 5.55 -6.61 2.88
C GLN A 45 4.07 -6.82 2.57
N GLY A 46 3.79 -7.81 1.74
CA GLY A 46 2.45 -8.21 1.34
C GLY A 46 2.22 -9.70 1.48
N VAL A 47 0.98 -10.10 1.26
CA VAL A 47 0.55 -11.50 1.18
C VAL A 47 -0.16 -11.74 -0.14
N SER A 48 -0.05 -12.95 -0.68
CA SER A 48 -0.94 -13.38 -1.76
C SER A 48 -2.20 -13.99 -1.18
N VAL A 49 -3.35 -13.59 -1.71
CA VAL A 49 -4.65 -14.21 -1.44
C VAL A 49 -5.04 -15.03 -2.64
N ARG A 50 -5.55 -16.23 -2.42
CA ARG A 50 -6.13 -17.05 -3.48
C ARG A 50 -7.55 -17.48 -3.17
N ALA A 51 -8.37 -17.56 -4.21
CA ALA A 51 -9.72 -18.08 -4.14
C ALA A 51 -10.14 -18.70 -5.48
N THR A 52 -11.05 -19.64 -5.42
CA THR A 52 -11.79 -20.07 -6.61
C THR A 52 -12.91 -19.07 -6.84
N VAL A 53 -12.72 -18.23 -7.87
CA VAL A 53 -13.73 -17.22 -8.25
C VAL A 53 -14.84 -17.92 -9.05
N PRO A 54 -16.11 -17.92 -8.59
CA PRO A 54 -17.20 -18.67 -9.22
C PRO A 54 -17.36 -18.36 -10.71
N GLU A 55 -17.30 -17.10 -11.10
CA GLU A 55 -17.43 -16.67 -12.50
C GLU A 55 -16.24 -17.06 -13.39
N ALA A 56 -15.05 -17.24 -12.81
CA ALA A 56 -13.87 -17.64 -13.55
C ALA A 56 -13.73 -19.18 -13.65
N GLY A 57 -14.31 -19.93 -12.71
CA GLY A 57 -14.25 -21.36 -12.65
C GLY A 57 -12.87 -21.97 -12.35
N PHE A 58 -11.88 -21.12 -11.98
CA PHE A 58 -10.52 -21.55 -11.67
C PHE A 58 -9.95 -20.78 -10.47
N LEU A 59 -8.90 -21.35 -9.89
CA LEU A 59 -8.17 -20.77 -8.76
C LEU A 59 -7.33 -19.57 -9.25
N THR A 60 -7.56 -18.42 -8.66
CA THR A 60 -6.82 -17.20 -8.93
C THR A 60 -6.10 -16.73 -7.68
N SER A 61 -4.91 -16.18 -7.82
CA SER A 61 -4.17 -15.55 -6.71
C SER A 61 -3.64 -14.18 -7.11
N HIS A 62 -3.57 -13.27 -6.12
CA HIS A 62 -3.04 -11.94 -6.31
C HIS A 62 -2.35 -11.44 -5.03
N PRO A 63 -1.22 -10.71 -5.14
CA PRO A 63 -0.56 -10.11 -3.99
C PRO A 63 -1.27 -8.83 -3.53
N PHE A 64 -1.38 -8.66 -2.22
CA PHE A 64 -1.90 -7.46 -1.57
C PHE A 64 -0.92 -6.97 -0.51
N ALA A 65 -0.69 -5.67 -0.46
CA ALA A 65 0.12 -5.06 0.57
C ALA A 65 -0.57 -5.18 1.94
N LEU A 66 0.19 -5.51 2.97
CA LEU A 66 -0.27 -5.46 4.34
C LEU A 66 -0.42 -4.01 4.79
N THR A 67 -1.45 -3.72 5.59
CA THR A 67 -1.85 -2.35 5.97
C THR A 67 -1.67 -2.06 7.46
N HIS A 68 -1.15 -3.01 8.23
CA HIS A 68 -0.79 -2.84 9.63
C HIS A 68 0.62 -3.36 9.87
N ALA A 69 1.31 -2.83 10.87
CA ALA A 69 2.55 -3.39 11.34
C ALA A 69 2.31 -4.77 11.99
N SER A 70 3.33 -5.63 11.93
CA SER A 70 3.26 -6.94 12.59
C SER A 70 3.17 -6.75 14.11
N SER A 71 2.07 -7.19 14.71
CA SER A 71 1.90 -7.23 16.17
C SER A 71 1.73 -8.67 16.63
N PRO A 72 2.62 -9.18 17.49
CA PRO A 72 2.47 -10.51 18.07
C PRO A 72 1.22 -10.64 18.94
N GLU A 73 0.71 -9.53 19.48
CA GLU A 73 -0.44 -9.52 20.39
C GLU A 73 -1.77 -9.68 19.63
N ASP A 74 -1.87 -9.09 18.42
CA ASP A 74 -3.13 -9.10 17.67
C ASP A 74 -3.35 -10.38 16.88
N ASN A 75 -2.28 -11.10 16.54
CA ASN A 75 -2.29 -12.34 15.76
C ASN A 75 -3.17 -12.26 14.50
N THR A 76 -3.16 -11.11 13.83
CA THR A 76 -3.96 -10.84 12.63
C THR A 76 -3.11 -10.40 11.46
N LEU A 77 -3.66 -10.59 10.25
CA LEU A 77 -3.18 -9.95 9.03
C LEU A 77 -4.24 -8.96 8.55
N THR A 78 -3.81 -7.80 8.11
CA THR A 78 -4.72 -6.79 7.56
C THR A 78 -4.22 -6.35 6.19
N PHE A 79 -5.10 -6.36 5.19
CA PHE A 79 -4.81 -5.87 3.85
C PHE A 79 -6.00 -5.11 3.26
N ALA A 80 -5.76 -4.35 2.21
CA ALA A 80 -6.78 -3.61 1.50
C ALA A 80 -6.89 -4.07 0.04
N VAL A 81 -8.09 -4.05 -0.49
CA VAL A 81 -8.43 -4.41 -1.86
C VAL A 81 -9.12 -3.24 -2.53
N GLU A 82 -8.58 -2.78 -3.65
CA GLU A 82 -9.23 -1.79 -4.51
C GLU A 82 -9.99 -2.52 -5.62
N LYS A 83 -11.26 -2.17 -5.79
CA LYS A 83 -12.08 -2.66 -6.89
C LYS A 83 -12.02 -1.67 -8.05
N ILE A 84 -11.48 -2.11 -9.19
CA ILE A 84 -11.46 -1.31 -10.42
C ILE A 84 -12.71 -1.63 -11.25
N PRO A 85 -13.62 -0.67 -11.46
CA PRO A 85 -14.80 -0.89 -12.29
C PRO A 85 -14.43 -1.31 -13.72
N GLY A 86 -15.09 -2.35 -14.23
CA GLY A 86 -14.89 -2.83 -15.60
C GLY A 86 -13.65 -3.70 -15.82
N ASP A 87 -12.85 -3.96 -14.79
CA ASP A 87 -11.73 -4.87 -14.89
C ASP A 87 -12.21 -6.33 -15.02
N THR A 88 -11.88 -6.97 -16.14
CA THR A 88 -12.25 -8.35 -16.49
C THR A 88 -11.07 -9.32 -16.44
N THR A 89 -9.88 -8.86 -16.01
CA THR A 89 -8.73 -9.73 -15.80
C THR A 89 -9.00 -10.76 -14.70
N SER A 90 -8.18 -11.79 -14.60
CA SER A 90 -8.28 -12.77 -13.51
C SER A 90 -8.14 -12.11 -12.14
N GLU A 91 -7.20 -11.20 -12.02
CA GLU A 91 -6.91 -10.42 -10.83
C GLU A 91 -8.07 -9.48 -10.48
N GLY A 92 -8.60 -8.73 -11.46
CA GLY A 92 -9.76 -7.87 -11.28
C GLY A 92 -11.01 -8.62 -10.85
N ARG A 93 -11.22 -9.84 -11.36
CA ARG A 93 -12.30 -10.73 -10.90
C ARG A 93 -12.10 -11.17 -9.45
N LEU A 94 -10.86 -11.49 -9.04
CA LEU A 94 -10.57 -11.82 -7.65
C LEU A 94 -10.84 -10.62 -6.74
N CYS A 95 -10.39 -9.41 -7.11
CA CYS A 95 -10.65 -8.20 -6.33
C CYS A 95 -12.15 -7.91 -6.21
N ARG A 96 -12.91 -8.07 -7.29
CA ARG A 96 -14.37 -7.95 -7.25
C ARG A 96 -14.99 -9.01 -6.34
N TYR A 97 -14.61 -10.27 -6.47
CA TYR A 97 -15.08 -11.35 -5.61
C TYR A 97 -14.80 -11.05 -4.12
N LEU A 98 -13.57 -10.64 -3.79
CA LEU A 98 -13.23 -10.28 -2.42
C LEU A 98 -14.10 -9.13 -1.90
N THR A 99 -14.30 -8.09 -2.71
CA THR A 99 -15.01 -6.89 -2.27
C THR A 99 -16.54 -7.02 -2.28
N GLU A 100 -17.13 -7.92 -3.06
CA GLU A 100 -18.58 -8.07 -3.18
C GLU A 100 -19.11 -9.30 -2.42
N GLU A 101 -18.39 -10.43 -2.45
CA GLU A 101 -18.89 -11.71 -1.98
C GLU A 101 -18.25 -12.18 -0.65
N VAL A 102 -17.02 -11.72 -0.36
CA VAL A 102 -16.33 -12.15 0.86
C VAL A 102 -16.73 -11.26 2.03
N HIS A 103 -17.42 -11.87 3.01
CA HIS A 103 -17.93 -11.19 4.20
C HIS A 103 -17.25 -11.69 5.48
N THR A 104 -17.48 -11.02 6.59
CA THR A 104 -17.05 -11.45 7.92
C THR A 104 -17.53 -12.88 8.19
N GLY A 105 -16.62 -13.73 8.65
CA GLY A 105 -16.84 -15.16 8.86
C GLY A 105 -16.38 -16.05 7.71
N ALA A 106 -16.20 -15.51 6.50
CA ALA A 106 -15.65 -16.26 5.37
C ALA A 106 -14.22 -16.75 5.65
N VAL A 107 -13.84 -17.85 5.00
CA VAL A 107 -12.47 -18.39 5.07
C VAL A 107 -11.82 -18.24 3.71
N ILE A 108 -10.62 -17.67 3.70
CA ILE A 108 -9.80 -17.50 2.49
C ILE A 108 -8.41 -18.05 2.72
N GLU A 109 -7.69 -18.36 1.65
CA GLU A 109 -6.34 -18.87 1.71
C GLU A 109 -5.33 -17.75 1.42
N VAL A 110 -4.32 -17.67 2.28
CA VAL A 110 -3.31 -16.60 2.26
C VAL A 110 -1.92 -17.21 2.33
N SER A 111 -0.97 -16.66 1.58
CA SER A 111 0.44 -17.05 1.64
C SER A 111 1.11 -16.50 2.91
N ALA A 112 2.31 -17.00 3.21
CA ALA A 112 3.20 -16.27 4.12
C ALA A 112 3.49 -14.86 3.59
N PRO A 113 3.74 -13.87 4.48
CA PRO A 113 4.19 -12.54 4.07
C PRO A 113 5.48 -12.60 3.27
N THR A 114 5.56 -11.81 2.20
CA THR A 114 6.72 -11.75 1.29
C THR A 114 6.87 -10.34 0.71
N GLY A 115 7.96 -10.08 0.03
CA GLY A 115 8.25 -8.84 -0.69
C GLY A 115 9.52 -8.17 -0.22
N GLU A 116 10.17 -7.46 -1.14
CA GLU A 116 11.41 -6.72 -0.92
C GLU A 116 11.19 -5.20 -0.77
N PHE A 117 9.96 -4.74 -1.00
CA PHE A 117 9.58 -3.34 -0.82
C PHE A 117 9.38 -3.05 0.67
N THR A 118 10.48 -2.99 1.40
CA THR A 118 10.51 -2.82 2.86
C THR A 118 11.48 -1.73 3.26
N ILE A 119 11.20 -1.07 4.40
CA ILE A 119 12.07 -0.04 4.94
C ILE A 119 12.94 -0.59 6.08
N ASP A 120 14.21 -0.21 6.09
CA ASP A 120 15.04 -0.37 7.30
C ASP A 120 14.80 0.83 8.22
N THR A 121 14.15 0.56 9.35
CA THR A 121 13.82 1.60 10.34
C THR A 121 15.05 2.11 11.10
N LYS A 122 16.20 1.43 11.02
CA LYS A 122 17.45 1.83 11.68
C LYS A 122 18.25 2.85 10.88
N GLU A 123 17.98 2.96 9.58
CA GLU A 123 18.60 3.96 8.73
C GLU A 123 18.20 5.37 9.15
N THR A 124 19.16 6.31 9.01
CA THR A 124 18.96 7.70 9.46
C THR A 124 18.82 8.71 8.32
N MET A 125 19.09 8.28 7.10
CA MET A 125 18.94 9.13 5.92
C MET A 125 17.48 9.53 5.72
N PRO A 126 17.21 10.77 5.23
CA PRO A 126 15.88 11.18 4.89
C PRO A 126 15.18 10.18 3.98
N VAL A 127 13.87 10.05 4.11
CA VAL A 127 13.06 9.20 3.23
C VAL A 127 11.91 9.99 2.62
N VAL A 128 11.70 9.77 1.33
CA VAL A 128 10.59 10.35 0.56
C VAL A 128 9.73 9.23 0.02
N PHE A 129 8.47 9.23 0.39
CA PHE A 129 7.46 8.33 -0.13
C PHE A 129 6.62 9.05 -1.18
N LEU A 130 6.48 8.44 -2.35
CA LEU A 130 5.60 8.91 -3.42
C LEU A 130 4.59 7.79 -3.71
N ALA A 131 3.34 8.05 -3.37
CA ALA A 131 2.30 7.05 -3.47
C ALA A 131 1.10 7.55 -4.29
N ASP A 132 0.54 6.67 -5.10
CA ASP A 132 -0.69 6.93 -5.83
C ASP A 132 -1.72 5.83 -5.56
N ARG A 133 -2.98 6.23 -5.31
CA ARG A 133 -4.11 5.32 -5.04
C ARG A 133 -3.77 4.32 -3.91
N LEU A 134 -3.96 3.01 -4.12
CA LEU A 134 -3.68 1.99 -3.10
C LEU A 134 -2.18 1.78 -2.85
N GLY A 135 -1.29 2.43 -3.60
CA GLY A 135 0.14 2.51 -3.27
C GLY A 135 0.42 3.09 -1.87
N ILE A 136 -0.54 3.82 -1.30
CA ILE A 136 -0.46 4.30 0.08
C ILE A 136 -0.46 3.17 1.12
N ALA A 137 -0.98 1.98 0.82
CA ALA A 137 -1.10 0.88 1.77
C ALA A 137 0.25 0.42 2.35
N PRO A 138 1.26 0.02 1.55
CA PRO A 138 2.58 -0.32 2.07
C PRO A 138 3.30 0.91 2.65
N VAL A 139 3.13 2.09 2.06
CA VAL A 139 3.73 3.34 2.56
C VAL A 139 3.24 3.66 3.96
N PHE A 140 1.94 3.53 4.22
CA PHE A 140 1.36 3.76 5.54
C PHE A 140 2.02 2.87 6.61
N THR A 141 2.23 1.57 6.35
CA THR A 141 2.89 0.68 7.30
C THR A 141 4.34 1.06 7.58
N MET A 142 5.06 1.56 6.55
CA MET A 142 6.44 2.02 6.72
C MET A 142 6.51 3.31 7.54
N VAL A 143 5.63 4.27 7.28
CA VAL A 143 5.55 5.54 8.02
C VAL A 143 5.15 5.30 9.48
N ASP A 144 4.21 4.40 9.73
CA ASP A 144 3.79 4.01 11.09
C ASP A 144 4.94 3.36 11.86
N ALA A 145 5.67 2.43 11.24
CA ALA A 145 6.86 1.82 11.83
C ALA A 145 7.96 2.86 12.14
N LEU A 146 8.21 3.81 11.24
CA LEU A 146 9.18 4.89 11.49
C LEU A 146 8.75 5.79 12.66
N ALA A 147 7.48 6.10 12.78
CA ALA A 147 6.96 6.91 13.88
C ALA A 147 7.12 6.23 15.26
N ILE A 148 7.18 4.91 15.27
CA ILE A 148 7.38 4.10 16.50
C ILE A 148 8.86 3.87 16.78
N GLU A 149 9.62 3.42 15.77
CA GLU A 149 10.99 2.89 15.96
C GLU A 149 12.08 3.95 15.73
N ASN A 150 11.83 4.94 14.86
CA ASN A 150 12.80 5.99 14.52
C ASN A 150 12.11 7.34 14.25
N PRO A 151 11.43 7.94 15.23
CA PRO A 151 10.69 9.18 15.04
C PRO A 151 11.55 10.39 14.69
N GLY A 152 12.88 10.31 14.87
CA GLY A 152 13.82 11.36 14.51
C GLY A 152 14.23 11.37 13.03
N ARG A 153 13.84 10.36 12.24
CA ARG A 153 14.12 10.32 10.80
C ARG A 153 13.26 11.34 10.06
N SER A 154 13.85 12.09 9.13
CA SER A 154 13.10 12.99 8.27
C SER A 154 12.26 12.20 7.27
N VAL A 155 10.95 12.42 7.26
CA VAL A 155 9.96 11.69 6.45
C VAL A 155 9.12 12.66 5.66
N THR A 156 9.13 12.52 4.34
CA THR A 156 8.22 13.24 3.45
C THR A 156 7.30 12.23 2.75
N VAL A 157 6.00 12.44 2.81
CA VAL A 157 5.00 11.64 2.10
C VAL A 157 4.29 12.51 1.09
N LEU A 158 4.34 12.16 -0.18
CA LEU A 158 3.52 12.72 -1.25
C LEU A 158 2.51 11.66 -1.68
N TYR A 159 1.25 11.99 -1.56
CA TYR A 159 0.16 11.09 -1.88
C TYR A 159 -0.79 11.69 -2.90
N SER A 160 -1.07 10.96 -3.98
CA SER A 160 -2.06 11.33 -4.97
C SER A 160 -3.23 10.35 -5.02
N THR A 161 -4.43 10.89 -5.22
CA THR A 161 -5.67 10.14 -5.47
C THR A 161 -6.64 10.99 -6.28
N VAL A 162 -7.84 10.48 -6.53
CA VAL A 162 -8.84 11.17 -7.34
C VAL A 162 -9.41 12.38 -6.58
N ASP A 163 -9.91 12.17 -5.37
CA ASP A 163 -10.58 13.14 -4.51
C ASP A 163 -10.63 12.63 -3.06
N GLY A 164 -11.26 13.35 -2.16
CA GLY A 164 -11.38 12.99 -0.74
C GLY A 164 -12.17 11.70 -0.48
N GLU A 165 -13.15 11.34 -1.31
CA GLU A 165 -13.88 10.07 -1.16
C GLU A 165 -13.01 8.86 -1.48
N HIS A 166 -11.93 9.03 -2.27
CA HIS A 166 -11.01 7.99 -2.69
C HIS A 166 -9.71 7.97 -1.87
N PHE A 167 -9.65 8.61 -0.70
CA PHE A 167 -8.48 8.62 0.16
C PHE A 167 -8.57 7.55 1.28
N PRO A 168 -8.07 6.33 1.07
CA PRO A 168 -7.97 5.35 2.15
C PRO A 168 -6.90 5.80 3.16
N PHE A 169 -7.11 5.48 4.43
CA PHE A 169 -6.19 5.79 5.53
C PHE A 169 -5.94 7.29 5.77
N GLU A 170 -6.78 8.22 5.29
CA GLU A 170 -6.55 9.65 5.45
C GLU A 170 -6.28 10.06 6.90
N ALA A 171 -7.23 9.83 7.81
CA ALA A 171 -7.11 10.24 9.19
C ALA A 171 -5.91 9.58 9.92
N PRO A 172 -5.70 8.25 9.83
CA PRO A 172 -4.53 7.61 10.44
C PRO A 172 -3.21 8.09 9.82
N LEU A 173 -3.12 8.31 8.50
CA LEU A 173 -1.90 8.81 7.86
C LEU A 173 -1.55 10.22 8.34
N ARG A 174 -2.51 11.14 8.34
CA ARG A 174 -2.31 12.51 8.86
C ARG A 174 -1.88 12.48 10.34
N HIS A 175 -2.51 11.62 11.14
CA HIS A 175 -2.15 11.45 12.54
C HIS A 175 -0.71 10.95 12.71
N VAL A 176 -0.31 9.92 11.99
CA VAL A 176 1.04 9.35 12.11
C VAL A 176 2.10 10.34 11.65
N VAL A 177 1.91 11.02 10.50
CA VAL A 177 2.86 12.02 10.01
C VAL A 177 2.98 13.19 11.00
N SER A 178 1.88 13.63 11.63
CA SER A 178 1.92 14.73 12.61
C SER A 178 2.71 14.40 13.89
N ARG A 179 2.97 13.12 14.16
CA ARG A 179 3.80 12.67 15.29
C ARG A 179 5.29 12.66 14.99
N LEU A 180 5.67 12.76 13.73
CA LEU A 180 7.06 12.83 13.30
C LEU A 180 7.53 14.30 13.37
N PRO A 181 8.57 14.64 14.17
CA PRO A 181 9.03 16.02 14.32
C PRO A 181 9.42 16.72 13.02
N ASP A 182 9.94 15.95 12.04
CA ASP A 182 10.28 16.41 10.69
C ASP A 182 9.46 15.65 9.64
N GLY A 183 8.17 15.42 9.95
CA GLY A 183 7.22 14.77 9.07
C GLY A 183 6.52 15.78 8.16
N LYS A 184 6.49 15.50 6.86
CA LYS A 184 5.78 16.30 5.86
C LYS A 184 4.80 15.43 5.09
N LEU A 185 3.60 15.96 4.85
CA LEU A 185 2.58 15.32 4.02
C LEU A 185 2.12 16.31 2.96
N GLY A 186 2.21 15.93 1.70
CA GLY A 186 1.63 16.64 0.56
C GLY A 186 0.56 15.76 -0.10
N VAL A 187 -0.67 16.26 -0.18
CA VAL A 187 -1.83 15.56 -0.74
C VAL A 187 -2.24 16.18 -2.06
N PHE A 188 -2.42 15.34 -3.07
CA PHE A 188 -2.75 15.72 -4.44
C PHE A 188 -4.08 15.08 -4.84
N PHE A 189 -5.05 15.89 -5.28
CA PHE A 189 -6.31 15.41 -5.84
C PHE A 189 -6.37 15.71 -7.33
N SER A 190 -6.51 14.67 -8.17
CA SER A 190 -6.54 14.85 -9.62
C SER A 190 -7.87 15.43 -10.11
N LYS A 191 -8.94 15.24 -9.33
CA LYS A 191 -10.30 15.75 -9.61
C LYS A 191 -11.02 16.02 -8.29
N PRO A 192 -10.64 17.08 -7.54
CA PRO A 192 -11.30 17.38 -6.28
C PRO A 192 -12.80 17.61 -6.47
N LEU A 193 -13.57 17.18 -5.47
CA LEU A 193 -15.00 17.43 -5.40
C LEU A 193 -15.28 18.87 -4.96
N ASP A 194 -16.46 19.40 -5.22
CA ASP A 194 -16.89 20.72 -4.74
C ASP A 194 -16.85 20.83 -3.20
N THR A 195 -16.86 19.70 -2.50
CA THR A 195 -16.74 19.59 -1.04
C THR A 195 -15.31 19.49 -0.54
N ASP A 196 -14.34 19.28 -1.44
CA ASP A 196 -12.93 19.22 -1.09
C ASP A 196 -12.34 20.64 -1.03
N GLU A 197 -11.76 21.00 0.10
CA GLU A 197 -11.16 22.32 0.32
C GLU A 197 -9.64 22.25 0.16
N GLU A 198 -9.08 23.10 -0.72
CA GLU A 198 -7.64 23.26 -0.87
C GLU A 198 -6.99 23.67 0.45
N ARG A 199 -5.82 23.15 0.78
CA ARG A 199 -5.07 23.33 2.03
C ARG A 199 -5.74 22.76 3.29
N VAL A 200 -6.89 22.12 3.16
CA VAL A 200 -7.56 21.38 4.24
C VAL A 200 -7.55 19.88 3.91
N HIS A 201 -8.13 19.51 2.78
CA HIS A 201 -8.23 18.13 2.34
C HIS A 201 -7.07 17.75 1.40
N TYR A 202 -6.65 18.67 0.54
CA TYR A 202 -5.53 18.49 -0.40
C TYR A 202 -4.70 19.78 -0.52
N ASP A 203 -3.44 19.66 -0.98
CA ASP A 203 -2.51 20.76 -1.12
C ASP A 203 -2.39 21.24 -2.57
N VAL A 204 -2.54 20.31 -3.52
CA VAL A 204 -2.36 20.58 -4.96
C VAL A 204 -3.43 19.87 -5.77
N GLU A 205 -4.09 20.59 -6.68
CA GLU A 205 -4.92 19.97 -7.71
C GLU A 205 -4.03 19.40 -8.83
N GLY A 206 -4.20 18.12 -9.12
CA GLY A 206 -3.45 17.37 -10.14
C GLY A 206 -2.77 16.13 -9.60
N GLU A 207 -1.88 15.57 -10.41
CA GLU A 207 -1.05 14.41 -10.08
C GLU A 207 0.32 14.85 -9.54
N ILE A 208 1.03 13.93 -8.86
CA ILE A 208 2.41 14.13 -8.49
C ILE A 208 3.27 14.24 -9.77
N ASP A 209 3.96 15.35 -9.92
CA ASP A 209 4.94 15.64 -10.97
C ASP A 209 6.22 16.12 -10.28
N VAL A 210 7.19 15.21 -10.08
CA VAL A 210 8.38 15.47 -9.26
C VAL A 210 9.16 16.70 -9.71
N PRO A 211 9.39 16.98 -11.00
CA PRO A 211 10.03 18.20 -11.45
C PRO A 211 9.28 19.50 -11.08
N ARG A 212 7.95 19.46 -11.10
CA ARG A 212 7.13 20.65 -10.74
C ARG A 212 7.10 20.88 -9.23
N GLN A 213 7.08 19.81 -8.45
CA GLN A 213 7.09 19.86 -6.98
C GLN A 213 8.49 19.62 -6.41
N LYS A 214 9.56 20.00 -7.14
CA LYS A 214 10.94 19.72 -6.75
C LYS A 214 11.24 20.14 -5.31
N ASP A 215 10.78 21.30 -4.88
CA ASP A 215 11.04 21.82 -3.53
C ASP A 215 10.38 20.96 -2.42
N LEU A 216 9.37 20.18 -2.76
CA LEU A 216 8.68 19.29 -1.83
C LEU A 216 9.14 17.83 -2.00
N ALA A 217 9.33 17.40 -3.23
CA ALA A 217 9.57 16.02 -3.60
C ALA A 217 11.05 15.61 -3.64
N PHE A 218 11.96 16.58 -3.83
CA PHE A 218 13.39 16.31 -3.92
C PHE A 218 14.09 16.67 -2.62
N VAL A 219 14.74 15.67 -2.01
CA VAL A 219 15.53 15.80 -0.79
C VAL A 219 16.91 15.23 -1.08
N ASP A 220 17.95 16.00 -0.80
CA ASP A 220 19.34 15.56 -0.98
C ASP A 220 19.62 14.31 -0.11
N ASP A 221 20.33 13.37 -0.67
CA ASP A 221 20.76 12.14 0.01
C ASP A 221 19.61 11.31 0.63
N ALA A 222 18.39 11.40 0.09
CA ALA A 222 17.24 10.63 0.56
C ALA A 222 17.10 9.27 -0.14
N ASP A 223 16.45 8.32 0.52
CA ASP A 223 15.86 7.14 -0.09
C ASP A 223 14.44 7.47 -0.57
N TYR A 224 14.09 6.96 -1.74
CA TYR A 224 12.80 7.18 -2.38
C TYR A 224 12.02 5.89 -2.50
N PHE A 225 10.81 5.87 -1.97
CA PHE A 225 9.88 4.75 -2.08
C PHE A 225 8.71 5.16 -2.97
N VAL A 226 8.57 4.49 -4.10
CA VAL A 226 7.54 4.80 -5.11
C VAL A 226 6.55 3.65 -5.20
N ALA A 227 5.28 3.88 -4.88
CA ALA A 227 4.25 2.84 -4.88
C ALA A 227 2.94 3.32 -5.51
N GLY A 228 2.34 2.52 -6.38
CA GLY A 228 1.09 2.85 -7.06
C GLY A 228 0.93 2.09 -8.37
N PRO A 229 0.04 2.52 -9.27
CA PRO A 229 -0.11 1.95 -10.59
C PRO A 229 1.21 1.92 -11.38
N ALA A 230 1.42 0.91 -12.22
CA ALA A 230 2.67 0.71 -12.95
C ALA A 230 3.11 1.95 -13.75
N GLU A 231 2.16 2.65 -14.37
CA GLU A 231 2.43 3.89 -15.11
C GLU A 231 2.96 5.00 -14.19
N PHE A 232 2.34 5.19 -13.01
CA PHE A 232 2.80 6.13 -11.99
C PHE A 232 4.22 5.81 -11.54
N VAL A 233 4.48 4.54 -11.20
CA VAL A 233 5.79 4.06 -10.74
C VAL A 233 6.85 4.32 -11.81
N ARG A 234 6.58 3.97 -13.06
CA ARG A 234 7.50 4.20 -14.17
C ARG A 234 7.82 5.69 -14.36
N LYS A 235 6.79 6.53 -14.50
CA LYS A 235 6.91 7.98 -14.70
C LYS A 235 7.70 8.65 -13.57
N THR A 236 7.32 8.34 -12.33
CA THR A 236 7.94 8.93 -11.13
C THR A 236 9.42 8.52 -10.99
N THR A 237 9.73 7.24 -11.25
CA THR A 237 11.11 6.74 -11.24
C THR A 237 11.96 7.44 -12.31
N GLU A 238 11.45 7.58 -13.53
CA GLU A 238 12.15 8.31 -14.61
C GLU A 238 12.40 9.78 -14.25
N GLN A 239 11.43 10.44 -13.60
CA GLN A 239 11.55 11.83 -13.13
C GLN A 239 12.62 11.98 -12.04
N LEU A 240 12.67 11.07 -11.06
CA LEU A 240 13.69 11.06 -10.01
C LEU A 240 15.09 10.87 -10.60
N ILE A 241 15.27 9.92 -11.51
CA ILE A 241 16.54 9.70 -12.23
C ILE A 241 16.92 10.95 -13.02
N GLY A 242 15.97 11.59 -13.69
CA GLY A 242 16.18 12.84 -14.43
C GLY A 242 16.64 14.02 -13.55
N LEU A 243 16.32 14.00 -12.27
CA LEU A 243 16.79 14.95 -11.26
C LEU A 243 18.13 14.58 -10.61
N GLY A 244 18.71 13.42 -11.00
CA GLY A 244 20.00 12.96 -10.50
C GLY A 244 19.94 12.00 -9.33
N VAL A 245 18.76 11.50 -8.94
CA VAL A 245 18.66 10.45 -7.93
C VAL A 245 19.25 9.15 -8.48
N ILE A 246 20.19 8.56 -7.75
CA ILE A 246 20.82 7.30 -8.17
C ILE A 246 19.83 6.14 -8.02
N HIS A 247 19.84 5.23 -8.98
CA HIS A 247 18.85 4.13 -9.06
C HIS A 247 18.80 3.27 -7.79
N SER A 248 19.93 3.04 -7.13
CA SER A 248 20.00 2.24 -5.89
C SER A 248 19.29 2.87 -4.69
N ARG A 249 18.90 4.14 -4.79
CA ARG A 249 18.12 4.89 -3.79
C ARG A 249 16.63 4.94 -4.13
N ILE A 250 16.22 4.33 -5.23
CA ILE A 250 14.82 4.30 -5.66
C ILE A 250 14.28 2.89 -5.49
N HIS A 251 13.38 2.74 -4.53
CA HIS A 251 12.64 1.51 -4.27
C HIS A 251 11.25 1.66 -4.89
N ALA A 252 10.88 0.76 -5.78
CA ALA A 252 9.66 0.90 -6.57
C ALA A 252 8.79 -0.36 -6.51
N GLN A 253 7.49 -0.18 -6.29
CA GLN A 253 6.52 -1.27 -6.21
C GLN A 253 5.25 -0.90 -6.98
N ALA A 254 4.94 -1.64 -8.03
CA ALA A 254 3.64 -1.54 -8.68
C ALA A 254 2.57 -2.22 -7.79
N ILE A 255 1.47 -1.49 -7.54
CA ILE A 255 0.31 -1.95 -6.78
C ILE A 255 -0.91 -1.78 -7.68
N GLU A 256 -1.40 -2.87 -8.19
CA GLU A 256 -2.56 -2.90 -9.08
C GLU A 256 -3.44 -4.08 -8.73
N CYS A 257 -4.75 -3.90 -8.78
CA CYS A 257 -5.70 -4.99 -8.81
C CYS A 257 -6.17 -5.15 -10.26
N GLY A 258 -5.40 -5.93 -11.04
CA GLY A 258 -5.63 -6.09 -12.47
C GLY A 258 -4.91 -5.02 -13.33
N SER A 259 -4.48 -5.40 -14.52
CA SER A 259 -3.89 -4.45 -15.47
C SER A 259 -5.00 -3.66 -16.15
N ALA A 260 -5.10 -2.37 -15.89
CA ALA A 260 -5.73 -1.47 -16.85
C ALA A 260 -4.85 -1.47 -18.12
N ARG A 261 -5.35 -2.03 -19.21
CA ARG A 261 -4.77 -1.84 -20.55
C ARG A 261 -5.18 -0.50 -21.11
#